data_0cf3afb7fcaf1b24ca7977c6bb9560aa
#
_entry.id   0cf3afb7fcaf1b24ca7977c6bb9560aa
#
_cell.length_a   1.000
_cell.length_b   1.000
_cell.length_c   1.000
_cell.angle_alpha   90.00
_cell.angle_beta   90.00
_cell.angle_gamma   90.00
#
_symmetry.space_group_name_H-M   'P 1'
#
loop_
_entity.id
_entity.type
_entity.pdbx_description
1 polymer ?
#
loop_
_entity_poly.entity_id
_entity_poly.type
_entity_poly.pdbx_seq_one_letter_code
_entity_poly.pdbx_strand_id
1 'polypeptide(L)'
;MKYTLLVLSALGAASCLSAQTKLAGGPFVVNAGPRSATVVWIVETGRASLGTVPDQPETTGVVLHAEKAPFGGLTPGTTYYYNVTGSEDGKGSFKTPPREDAPFQFVVYGDTRTRHDVHRQVIGAILKQSSPDFVVQTGDLVADGADTALWPIFFDIERELLRKAAFFPVLGNHERNDRNFYEFFDLASTPYYSFNWGSCHFAMLDSDIRSAGKTEPARQAFWNEQVRWLEEDLQKSQSAAFRFVVAHHPPMTAVAHRQGDNPHMTALMPLLEKYKVTAGLFGHDHNYQHYLRNGVHYFITGGGGAPLYDVDKPPEGITRKVASTENFLVVDVSGKSVRVRALTPAGETLEITELGKAQ
;
A
#
# COMPACT_ATOMS: atom_id res chain seq x y z
N MET A 1 68.00 -46.75 -4.59
CA MET A 1 66.53 -46.84 -4.39
C MET A 1 66.07 -45.60 -3.64
N LYS A 2 65.39 -44.68 -4.34
CA LYS A 2 64.83 -43.45 -3.78
C LYS A 2 63.30 -43.66 -3.65
N TYR A 3 62.79 -43.64 -2.46
CA TYR A 3 61.33 -43.67 -2.19
C TYR A 3 60.80 -42.26 -2.16
N THR A 4 59.91 -41.95 -3.10
CA THR A 4 59.18 -40.67 -3.16
C THR A 4 57.88 -40.86 -2.37
N LEU A 5 57.72 -40.13 -1.28
CA LEU A 5 56.49 -40.11 -0.47
C LEU A 5 55.50 -39.15 -1.15
N LEU A 6 54.36 -39.67 -1.63
CA LEU A 6 53.25 -38.88 -2.13
C LEU A 6 52.36 -38.52 -0.93
N VAL A 7 52.30 -37.22 -0.58
CA VAL A 7 51.35 -36.69 0.39
C VAL A 7 50.08 -36.27 -0.39
N LEU A 8 49.02 -37.05 -0.25
CA LEU A 8 47.66 -36.68 -0.66
C LEU A 8 47.09 -35.72 0.35
N SER A 9 47.01 -34.43 0.03
CA SER A 9 46.20 -33.46 0.77
C SER A 9 44.72 -33.56 0.33
N ALA A 10 43.90 -34.16 1.17
CA ALA A 10 42.45 -34.13 1.02
C ALA A 10 41.97 -32.74 1.40
N LEU A 11 41.67 -31.85 0.41
CA LEU A 11 40.88 -30.68 0.65
C LEU A 11 39.42 -31.08 0.90
N GLY A 12 39.05 -31.12 2.18
CA GLY A 12 37.64 -31.20 2.57
C GLY A 12 36.93 -29.93 2.21
N ALA A 13 36.13 -29.95 1.17
CA ALA A 13 35.16 -28.89 0.91
C ALA A 13 34.12 -28.93 2.03
N ALA A 14 34.29 -28.06 3.03
CA ALA A 14 33.23 -27.78 4.00
C ALA A 14 32.09 -27.07 3.24
N SER A 15 31.05 -27.81 2.89
CA SER A 15 29.78 -27.28 2.45
C SER A 15 29.20 -26.51 3.63
N CYS A 16 29.40 -25.21 3.70
CA CYS A 16 28.57 -24.36 4.53
C CYS A 16 27.14 -24.49 4.00
N LEU A 17 26.33 -25.36 4.58
CA LEU A 17 24.89 -25.26 4.53
C LEU A 17 24.55 -23.92 5.21
N SER A 18 24.41 -22.86 4.44
CA SER A 18 23.81 -21.63 4.97
C SER A 18 22.42 -22.02 5.44
N ALA A 19 22.16 -21.87 6.73
CA ALA A 19 20.82 -22.01 7.26
C ALA A 19 19.89 -21.11 6.45
N GLN A 20 18.81 -21.70 5.93
CA GLN A 20 17.82 -20.97 5.15
C GLN A 20 17.22 -19.89 6.03
N THR A 21 17.39 -18.61 5.66
CA THR A 21 16.88 -17.49 6.45
C THR A 21 15.37 -17.44 6.29
N LYS A 22 14.64 -17.56 7.41
CA LYS A 22 13.20 -17.36 7.41
C LYS A 22 12.91 -15.89 7.25
N LEU A 23 12.15 -15.52 6.22
CA LEU A 23 11.70 -14.16 6.01
C LEU A 23 10.60 -13.81 7.01
N ALA A 24 10.72 -12.65 7.66
CA ALA A 24 9.67 -12.05 8.46
C ALA A 24 8.59 -11.39 7.60
N GLY A 25 8.93 -11.07 6.33
CA GLY A 25 8.00 -10.51 5.35
C GLY A 25 8.57 -10.51 3.94
N GLY A 26 7.69 -10.51 2.95
CA GLY A 26 8.04 -10.47 1.55
C GLY A 26 8.51 -11.83 0.98
N PRO A 27 9.24 -11.81 -0.17
CA PRO A 27 9.64 -10.63 -0.91
C PRO A 27 8.46 -9.97 -1.64
N PHE A 28 8.55 -8.67 -1.86
CA PHE A 28 7.58 -7.88 -2.60
C PHE A 28 8.26 -6.75 -3.37
N VAL A 29 7.50 -6.05 -4.22
CA VAL A 29 8.04 -5.01 -5.10
C VAL A 29 7.45 -3.66 -4.76
N VAL A 30 8.33 -2.67 -4.59
CA VAL A 30 8.00 -1.26 -4.42
C VAL A 30 8.72 -0.41 -5.47
N ASN A 31 8.39 0.87 -5.56
CA ASN A 31 9.02 1.83 -6.48
C ASN A 31 9.03 1.32 -7.92
N ALA A 32 7.98 0.57 -8.32
CA ALA A 32 7.87 0.06 -9.67
C ALA A 32 7.60 1.19 -10.66
N GLY A 33 8.56 1.40 -11.54
CA GLY A 33 8.51 2.35 -12.64
C GLY A 33 8.68 1.64 -13.99
N PRO A 34 8.56 2.38 -15.11
CA PRO A 34 8.67 1.78 -16.45
C PRO A 34 10.01 1.09 -16.71
N ARG A 35 11.07 1.52 -16.02
CA ARG A 35 12.43 1.04 -16.22
C ARG A 35 13.17 0.64 -14.95
N SER A 36 12.48 0.62 -13.81
CA SER A 36 13.07 0.32 -12.50
C SER A 36 12.06 -0.32 -11.57
N ALA A 37 12.55 -1.03 -10.56
CA ALA A 37 11.78 -1.53 -9.43
C ALA A 37 12.74 -1.88 -8.29
N THR A 38 12.24 -1.92 -7.06
CA THR A 38 12.99 -2.43 -5.90
C THR A 38 12.28 -3.67 -5.37
N VAL A 39 13.00 -4.79 -5.29
CA VAL A 39 12.55 -5.98 -4.56
C VAL A 39 12.97 -5.81 -3.10
N VAL A 40 12.02 -5.93 -2.19
CA VAL A 40 12.23 -5.77 -0.74
C VAL A 40 11.83 -7.07 -0.04
N TRP A 41 12.60 -7.44 0.98
CA TRP A 41 12.23 -8.51 1.92
C TRP A 41 12.65 -8.14 3.34
N ILE A 42 11.87 -8.59 4.30
CA ILE A 42 12.07 -8.27 5.71
C ILE A 42 12.70 -9.46 6.41
N VAL A 43 13.79 -9.22 7.12
CA VAL A 43 14.50 -10.21 7.92
C VAL A 43 14.37 -9.89 9.40
N GLU A 44 14.22 -10.92 10.21
CA GLU A 44 14.35 -10.82 11.66
C GLU A 44 15.84 -10.97 12.02
N THR A 45 16.43 -9.93 12.60
CA THR A 45 17.85 -9.90 12.96
C THR A 45 18.10 -10.07 14.46
N GLY A 46 17.04 -10.02 15.27
CA GLY A 46 17.13 -10.24 16.70
C GLY A 46 15.77 -10.26 17.38
N ARG A 47 15.76 -10.81 18.59
CA ARG A 47 14.57 -10.87 19.45
C ARG A 47 14.98 -10.70 20.90
N ALA A 48 14.23 -9.91 21.66
CA ALA A 48 14.42 -9.74 23.09
C ALA A 48 13.09 -9.94 23.81
N SER A 49 13.13 -10.57 24.97
CA SER A 49 11.96 -10.75 25.82
C SER A 49 12.13 -9.96 27.12
N LEU A 50 11.06 -9.35 27.59
CA LEU A 50 10.99 -8.58 28.81
C LEU A 50 9.88 -9.11 29.71
N GLY A 51 10.15 -9.25 31.00
CA GLY A 51 9.19 -9.63 32.02
C GLY A 51 9.66 -9.16 33.41
N THR A 52 8.72 -9.12 34.36
CA THR A 52 8.99 -8.73 35.76
C THR A 52 9.50 -9.89 36.61
N VAL A 53 9.38 -11.14 36.11
CA VAL A 53 9.88 -12.36 36.75
C VAL A 53 10.88 -13.03 35.83
N PRO A 54 12.05 -13.52 36.34
CA PRO A 54 13.01 -14.27 35.53
C PRO A 54 12.36 -15.44 34.79
N ASP A 55 12.73 -15.62 33.52
CA ASP A 55 12.24 -16.68 32.62
C ASP A 55 10.70 -16.70 32.37
N GLN A 56 10.00 -15.62 32.72
CA GLN A 56 8.58 -15.42 32.44
C GLN A 56 8.38 -14.13 31.64
N PRO A 57 8.57 -14.17 30.33
CA PRO A 57 8.41 -12.99 29.49
C PRO A 57 6.94 -12.58 29.39
N GLU A 58 6.67 -11.30 29.59
CA GLU A 58 5.36 -10.65 29.43
C GLU A 58 5.21 -10.05 28.04
N THR A 59 6.34 -9.66 27.43
CA THR A 59 6.38 -9.10 26.09
C THR A 59 7.65 -9.51 25.35
N THR A 60 7.61 -9.47 24.02
CA THR A 60 8.76 -9.77 23.16
C THR A 60 8.90 -8.69 22.10
N GLY A 61 10.07 -8.05 22.09
CA GLY A 61 10.48 -7.16 21.00
C GLY A 61 11.18 -7.92 19.90
N VAL A 62 10.86 -7.62 18.66
CA VAL A 62 11.46 -8.20 17.47
C VAL A 62 12.23 -7.12 16.73
N VAL A 63 13.47 -7.41 16.31
CA VAL A 63 14.26 -6.49 15.49
C VAL A 63 14.11 -6.91 14.03
N LEU A 64 13.48 -6.06 13.26
CA LEU A 64 13.27 -6.24 11.83
C LEU A 64 14.17 -5.30 11.04
N HIS A 65 14.61 -5.76 9.88
CA HIS A 65 15.36 -4.97 8.91
C HIS A 65 14.89 -5.28 7.49
N ALA A 66 14.79 -4.24 6.65
CA ALA A 66 14.44 -4.40 5.24
C ALA A 66 15.71 -4.50 4.38
N GLU A 67 15.84 -5.61 3.70
CA GLU A 67 16.82 -5.79 2.63
C GLU A 67 16.21 -5.33 1.30
N LYS A 68 17.00 -4.67 0.47
CA LYS A 68 16.52 -3.99 -0.73
C LYS A 68 17.44 -4.27 -1.92
N ALA A 69 16.85 -4.74 -3.00
CA ALA A 69 17.56 -4.97 -4.27
C ALA A 69 16.95 -4.10 -5.37
N PRO A 70 17.56 -2.94 -5.70
CA PRO A 70 17.10 -2.09 -6.79
C PRO A 70 17.51 -2.66 -8.15
N PHE A 71 16.58 -2.63 -9.11
CA PHE A 71 16.78 -3.03 -10.49
C PHE A 71 16.52 -1.86 -11.43
N GLY A 72 17.40 -1.66 -12.40
CA GLY A 72 17.28 -0.64 -13.44
C GLY A 72 17.39 -1.25 -14.84
N GLY A 73 17.12 -0.42 -15.86
CA GLY A 73 17.21 -0.86 -17.26
C GLY A 73 16.08 -1.81 -17.68
N LEU A 74 14.99 -1.87 -16.94
CA LEU A 74 13.86 -2.72 -17.24
C LEU A 74 13.10 -2.25 -18.49
N THR A 75 12.34 -3.16 -19.09
CA THR A 75 11.48 -2.89 -20.25
C THR A 75 10.06 -2.63 -19.80
N PRO A 76 9.39 -1.54 -20.26
CA PRO A 76 8.00 -1.26 -19.93
C PRO A 76 7.04 -2.38 -20.34
N GLY A 77 5.97 -2.59 -19.56
CA GLY A 77 4.92 -3.57 -19.84
C GLY A 77 5.37 -5.02 -19.79
N THR A 78 6.49 -5.30 -19.13
CA THR A 78 7.12 -6.63 -19.10
C THR A 78 6.96 -7.26 -17.71
N THR A 79 6.61 -8.54 -17.68
CA THR A 79 6.59 -9.33 -16.45
C THR A 79 8.00 -9.83 -16.15
N TYR A 80 8.49 -9.52 -14.97
CA TYR A 80 9.75 -9.99 -14.42
C TYR A 80 9.51 -10.97 -13.28
N TYR A 81 10.38 -11.96 -13.19
CA TYR A 81 10.39 -12.94 -12.10
C TYR A 81 11.63 -12.71 -11.25
N TYR A 82 11.47 -12.75 -9.94
CA TYR A 82 12.57 -12.58 -9.00
C TYR A 82 12.69 -13.76 -8.03
N ASN A 83 13.87 -13.91 -7.45
CA ASN A 83 14.14 -14.92 -6.44
C ASN A 83 15.15 -14.39 -5.42
N VAL A 84 14.76 -14.31 -4.16
CA VAL A 84 15.64 -14.02 -3.03
C VAL A 84 16.32 -15.32 -2.63
N THR A 85 17.61 -15.43 -2.95
CA THR A 85 18.42 -16.63 -2.73
C THR A 85 18.56 -16.93 -1.22
N GLY A 86 18.45 -18.20 -0.83
CA GLY A 86 18.53 -18.62 0.57
C GLY A 86 17.22 -18.57 1.33
N SER A 87 16.11 -18.24 0.67
CA SER A 87 14.76 -18.33 1.25
C SER A 87 13.92 -19.35 0.51
N GLU A 88 13.16 -20.15 1.25
CA GLU A 88 12.20 -21.11 0.69
C GLU A 88 11.08 -20.42 -0.09
N ASP A 89 10.60 -19.27 0.43
CA ASP A 89 9.51 -18.48 -0.12
C ASP A 89 9.99 -17.24 -0.91
N GLY A 90 11.25 -17.24 -1.37
CA GLY A 90 11.90 -16.09 -1.98
C GLY A 90 11.43 -15.70 -3.39
N LYS A 91 10.48 -16.43 -3.99
CA LYS A 91 10.09 -16.25 -5.40
C LYS A 91 8.84 -15.36 -5.54
N GLY A 92 8.86 -14.55 -6.60
CA GLY A 92 7.71 -13.75 -7.00
C GLY A 92 7.84 -13.24 -8.42
N SER A 93 6.89 -12.40 -8.81
CA SER A 93 6.88 -11.73 -10.11
C SER A 93 6.20 -10.36 -9.97
N PHE A 94 6.48 -9.48 -10.91
CA PHE A 94 5.77 -8.21 -11.05
C PHE A 94 5.79 -7.79 -12.51
N LYS A 95 4.90 -6.88 -12.86
CA LYS A 95 4.87 -6.26 -14.18
C LYS A 95 5.32 -4.81 -14.04
N THR A 96 6.16 -4.35 -14.96
CA THR A 96 6.50 -2.93 -15.07
C THR A 96 5.33 -2.16 -15.68
N PRO A 97 5.14 -0.86 -15.33
CA PRO A 97 4.12 -0.03 -15.97
C PRO A 97 4.15 -0.16 -17.49
N PRO A 98 2.99 -0.38 -18.13
CA PRO A 98 2.92 -0.49 -19.58
C PRO A 98 2.97 0.88 -20.25
N ARG A 99 2.94 0.91 -21.59
CA ARG A 99 2.71 2.13 -22.34
C ARG A 99 1.28 2.64 -22.15
N GLU A 100 1.03 3.91 -22.44
CA GLU A 100 -0.17 4.66 -22.08
C GLU A 100 -1.51 4.01 -22.47
N ASP A 101 -1.60 3.28 -23.55
CA ASP A 101 -2.86 2.71 -24.08
C ASP A 101 -3.09 1.24 -23.73
N ALA A 102 -2.13 0.59 -23.11
CA ALA A 102 -2.28 -0.79 -22.73
C ALA A 102 -3.20 -0.96 -21.52
N PRO A 103 -4.06 -1.99 -21.49
CA PRO A 103 -4.91 -2.26 -20.36
C PRO A 103 -4.10 -2.75 -19.16
N PHE A 104 -4.59 -2.42 -17.96
CA PHE A 104 -4.06 -2.91 -16.70
C PHE A 104 -5.14 -2.93 -15.63
N GLN A 105 -4.87 -3.64 -14.54
CA GLN A 105 -5.77 -3.74 -13.39
C GLN A 105 -5.02 -3.43 -12.11
N PHE A 106 -5.67 -2.72 -11.18
CA PHE A 106 -5.19 -2.56 -9.82
C PHE A 106 -6.29 -2.76 -8.80
N VAL A 107 -5.91 -3.01 -7.56
CA VAL A 107 -6.83 -3.12 -6.44
C VAL A 107 -6.55 -2.04 -5.42
N VAL A 108 -7.62 -1.63 -4.69
CA VAL A 108 -7.54 -0.63 -3.63
C VAL A 108 -8.25 -1.16 -2.40
N TYR A 109 -7.59 -1.11 -1.25
CA TYR A 109 -8.15 -1.42 0.07
C TYR A 109 -7.28 -0.79 1.16
N GLY A 110 -7.76 -0.77 2.39
CA GLY A 110 -7.01 -0.28 3.55
C GLY A 110 -7.63 -0.72 4.86
N ASP A 111 -7.10 -0.21 5.97
CA ASP A 111 -7.61 -0.46 7.32
C ASP A 111 -7.58 -1.95 7.70
N THR A 112 -6.45 -2.61 7.39
CA THR A 112 -6.24 -4.04 7.61
C THR A 112 -5.74 -4.38 9.02
N ARG A 113 -5.47 -3.39 9.83
CA ARG A 113 -4.70 -3.36 11.09
C ARG A 113 -5.15 -4.33 12.21
N THR A 114 -6.39 -4.83 12.16
CA THR A 114 -6.97 -5.74 13.18
C THR A 114 -7.84 -6.81 12.51
N ARG A 115 -8.52 -7.67 13.26
CA ARG A 115 -9.33 -8.79 12.74
C ARG A 115 -8.63 -9.50 11.58
N HIS A 116 -7.48 -10.08 11.86
CA HIS A 116 -6.61 -10.72 10.86
C HIS A 116 -7.28 -11.85 10.07
N ASP A 117 -8.32 -12.47 10.61
CA ASP A 117 -9.18 -13.44 9.93
C ASP A 117 -9.99 -12.78 8.79
N VAL A 118 -10.55 -11.60 9.04
CA VAL A 118 -11.25 -10.79 8.02
C VAL A 118 -10.26 -10.28 6.97
N HIS A 119 -9.09 -9.78 7.39
CA HIS A 119 -8.03 -9.38 6.47
C HIS A 119 -7.64 -10.54 5.52
N ARG A 120 -7.47 -11.76 6.04
CA ARG A 120 -7.22 -12.95 5.20
C ARG A 120 -8.36 -13.23 4.20
N GLN A 121 -9.62 -13.01 4.61
CA GLN A 121 -10.77 -13.17 3.70
C GLN A 121 -10.75 -12.13 2.59
N VAL A 122 -10.43 -10.87 2.89
CA VAL A 122 -10.28 -9.81 1.88
C VAL A 122 -9.18 -10.15 0.87
N ILE A 123 -7.98 -10.53 1.34
CA ILE A 123 -6.88 -10.92 0.45
C ILE A 123 -7.24 -12.16 -0.38
N GLY A 124 -7.85 -13.16 0.23
CA GLY A 124 -8.34 -14.36 -0.49
C GLY A 124 -9.36 -14.02 -1.58
N ALA A 125 -10.25 -13.07 -1.33
CA ALA A 125 -11.23 -12.59 -2.30
C ALA A 125 -10.57 -11.79 -3.44
N ILE A 126 -9.62 -10.92 -3.13
CA ILE A 126 -8.83 -10.19 -4.14
C ILE A 126 -8.14 -11.18 -5.08
N LEU A 127 -7.43 -12.17 -4.56
CA LEU A 127 -6.72 -13.19 -5.34
C LEU A 127 -7.65 -14.05 -6.20
N LYS A 128 -8.88 -14.26 -5.77
CA LYS A 128 -9.90 -15.04 -6.50
C LYS A 128 -10.58 -14.22 -7.60
N GLN A 129 -10.80 -12.93 -7.39
CA GLN A 129 -11.65 -12.09 -8.22
C GLN A 129 -10.90 -11.11 -9.12
N SER A 130 -9.56 -11.04 -8.99
CA SER A 130 -8.72 -10.11 -9.72
C SER A 130 -7.33 -10.69 -10.00
N SER A 131 -6.60 -10.02 -10.90
CA SER A 131 -5.19 -10.28 -11.17
C SER A 131 -4.48 -8.94 -11.31
N PRO A 132 -4.29 -8.21 -10.20
CA PRO A 132 -3.80 -6.85 -10.25
C PRO A 132 -2.34 -6.78 -10.68
N ASP A 133 -2.01 -5.81 -11.52
CA ASP A 133 -0.63 -5.44 -11.83
C ASP A 133 0.03 -4.75 -10.63
N PHE A 134 -0.76 -4.02 -9.83
CA PHE A 134 -0.31 -3.39 -8.59
C PHE A 134 -1.46 -3.21 -7.58
N VAL A 135 -1.05 -2.90 -6.35
CA VAL A 135 -1.92 -2.65 -5.20
C VAL A 135 -1.74 -1.22 -4.74
N VAL A 136 -2.85 -0.53 -4.49
CA VAL A 136 -2.92 0.73 -3.74
C VAL A 136 -3.49 0.43 -2.36
N GLN A 137 -2.71 0.69 -1.31
CA GLN A 137 -3.17 0.47 0.06
C GLN A 137 -3.36 1.83 0.76
N THR A 138 -4.58 2.05 1.29
CA THR A 138 -5.02 3.37 1.76
C THR A 138 -4.69 3.66 3.23
N GLY A 139 -3.68 2.99 3.82
CA GLY A 139 -3.20 3.24 5.19
C GLY A 139 -3.81 2.32 6.24
N ASP A 140 -3.34 2.44 7.47
CA ASP A 140 -3.70 1.59 8.61
C ASP A 140 -3.44 0.10 8.34
N LEU A 141 -2.20 -0.21 7.95
CA LEU A 141 -1.73 -1.57 7.66
C LEU A 141 -1.66 -2.40 8.94
N VAL A 142 -1.14 -1.78 10.01
CA VAL A 142 -0.95 -2.39 11.35
C VAL A 142 -1.58 -1.50 12.43
N ALA A 143 -1.85 -2.08 13.61
CA ALA A 143 -2.49 -1.34 14.71
C ALA A 143 -1.56 -0.30 15.37
N ASP A 144 -0.25 -0.49 15.28
CA ASP A 144 0.78 0.45 15.73
C ASP A 144 2.03 0.26 14.89
N GLY A 145 2.43 1.27 14.12
CA GLY A 145 3.61 1.20 13.25
C GLY A 145 4.92 0.93 13.98
N ALA A 146 5.02 1.36 15.24
CA ALA A 146 6.19 1.15 16.08
C ALA A 146 6.28 -0.28 16.66
N ASP A 147 5.17 -1.02 16.72
CA ASP A 147 5.16 -2.39 17.20
C ASP A 147 5.65 -3.35 16.11
N THR A 148 6.94 -3.69 16.19
CA THR A 148 7.59 -4.57 15.22
C THR A 148 7.03 -6.00 15.18
N ALA A 149 6.28 -6.44 16.21
CA ALA A 149 5.66 -7.76 16.21
C ALA A 149 4.43 -7.86 15.28
N LEU A 150 3.83 -6.73 14.91
CA LEU A 150 2.64 -6.70 14.04
C LEU A 150 2.98 -6.82 12.56
N TRP A 151 4.14 -6.35 12.13
CA TRP A 151 4.54 -6.34 10.73
C TRP A 151 4.68 -7.72 10.10
N PRO A 152 5.27 -8.74 10.77
CA PRO A 152 5.29 -10.10 10.23
C PRO A 152 3.88 -10.69 10.01
N ILE A 153 2.91 -10.31 10.84
CA ILE A 153 1.51 -10.76 10.69
C ILE A 153 0.90 -10.14 9.42
N PHE A 154 1.09 -8.84 9.24
CA PHE A 154 0.68 -8.15 8.01
C PHE A 154 1.30 -8.80 6.77
N PHE A 155 2.62 -8.93 6.73
CA PHE A 155 3.32 -9.50 5.57
C PHE A 155 2.96 -10.96 5.31
N ASP A 156 2.66 -11.75 6.34
CA ASP A 156 2.21 -13.13 6.16
C ASP A 156 0.84 -13.20 5.48
N ILE A 157 -0.10 -12.34 5.87
CA ILE A 157 -1.43 -12.28 5.27
C ILE A 157 -1.36 -11.80 3.81
N GLU A 158 -0.54 -10.81 3.55
CA GLU A 158 -0.38 -10.17 2.24
C GLU A 158 0.49 -10.96 1.25
N ARG A 159 1.22 -11.96 1.72
CA ARG A 159 2.28 -12.68 0.99
C ARG A 159 1.91 -13.05 -0.44
N GLU A 160 0.78 -13.71 -0.62
CA GLU A 160 0.38 -14.23 -1.93
C GLU A 160 -0.03 -13.13 -2.92
N LEU A 161 -0.50 -12.00 -2.44
CA LEU A 161 -0.82 -10.85 -3.25
C LEU A 161 0.46 -10.06 -3.59
N LEU A 162 1.26 -9.74 -2.58
CA LEU A 162 2.46 -8.93 -2.72
C LEU A 162 3.55 -9.59 -3.56
N ARG A 163 3.61 -10.93 -3.61
CA ARG A 163 4.56 -11.63 -4.48
C ARG A 163 4.24 -11.56 -5.97
N LYS A 164 3.06 -11.02 -6.36
CA LYS A 164 2.58 -10.98 -7.75
C LYS A 164 2.31 -9.58 -8.26
N ALA A 165 2.19 -8.59 -7.38
CA ALA A 165 1.82 -7.23 -7.71
C ALA A 165 2.75 -6.22 -7.03
N ALA A 166 3.05 -5.12 -7.71
CA ALA A 166 3.77 -4.02 -7.09
C ALA A 166 2.90 -3.33 -6.02
N PHE A 167 3.51 -2.79 -4.97
CA PHE A 167 2.80 -2.27 -3.80
C PHE A 167 3.05 -0.77 -3.60
N PHE A 168 1.96 0.00 -3.47
CA PHE A 168 1.99 1.45 -3.29
C PHE A 168 1.11 1.85 -2.08
N PRO A 169 1.67 1.92 -0.88
CA PRO A 169 0.94 2.29 0.33
C PRO A 169 0.97 3.80 0.59
N VAL A 170 -0.04 4.30 1.31
CA VAL A 170 0.01 5.58 2.03
C VAL A 170 0.02 5.34 3.54
N LEU A 171 0.55 6.30 4.30
CA LEU A 171 0.47 6.29 5.76
C LEU A 171 -0.97 6.43 6.25
N GLY A 172 -1.36 5.59 7.22
CA GLY A 172 -2.52 5.81 8.05
C GLY A 172 -2.14 6.39 9.42
N ASN A 173 -3.14 6.75 10.22
CA ASN A 173 -2.88 7.31 11.54
C ASN A 173 -2.39 6.27 12.56
N HIS A 174 -2.53 4.98 12.28
CA HIS A 174 -2.00 3.89 13.10
C HIS A 174 -0.52 3.61 12.84
N GLU A 175 0.01 3.92 11.67
CA GLU A 175 1.46 3.91 11.42
C GLU A 175 2.20 5.00 12.21
N ARG A 176 1.52 6.08 12.62
CA ARG A 176 2.06 7.17 13.47
C ARG A 176 3.35 7.78 12.95
N ASN A 177 3.50 7.81 11.62
CA ASN A 177 4.71 8.29 10.97
C ASN A 177 5.99 7.57 11.48
N ASP A 178 5.87 6.28 11.82
CA ASP A 178 6.97 5.48 12.34
C ASP A 178 7.98 5.12 11.23
N ARG A 179 9.26 5.06 11.61
CA ARG A 179 10.37 4.75 10.72
C ARG A 179 10.22 3.39 10.00
N ASN A 180 9.56 2.41 10.62
CA ASN A 180 9.37 1.08 10.04
C ASN A 180 8.61 1.14 8.71
N PHE A 181 7.60 2.03 8.60
CA PHE A 181 6.87 2.23 7.35
C PHE A 181 7.80 2.69 6.22
N TYR A 182 8.66 3.66 6.49
CA TYR A 182 9.60 4.18 5.47
C TYR A 182 10.65 3.15 5.10
N GLU A 183 11.16 2.41 6.07
CA GLU A 183 12.17 1.38 5.85
C GLU A 183 11.62 0.23 5.04
N PHE A 184 10.45 -0.29 5.42
CA PHE A 184 9.87 -1.48 4.79
C PHE A 184 9.36 -1.23 3.37
N PHE A 185 8.85 -0.03 3.09
CA PHE A 185 8.35 0.30 1.75
C PHE A 185 9.30 1.13 0.90
N ASP A 186 10.57 1.26 1.33
CA ASP A 186 11.63 1.98 0.61
C ASP A 186 11.21 3.40 0.20
N LEU A 187 10.53 4.08 1.09
CA LEU A 187 10.16 5.48 0.93
C LEU A 187 11.28 6.36 1.48
N ALA A 188 11.58 7.43 0.74
CA ALA A 188 12.45 8.48 1.26
C ALA A 188 11.81 9.12 2.50
N SER A 189 12.52 10.02 3.16
CA SER A 189 12.01 10.75 4.34
C SER A 189 10.73 11.57 4.09
N THR A 190 10.24 11.62 2.87
CA THR A 190 9.02 12.32 2.46
C THR A 190 7.90 11.30 2.32
N PRO A 191 6.82 11.41 3.10
CA PRO A 191 5.74 10.40 3.11
C PRO A 191 4.72 10.57 1.98
N TYR A 192 4.95 11.49 1.07
CA TYR A 192 4.12 11.70 -0.12
C TYR A 192 4.98 11.57 -1.38
N TYR A 193 4.39 10.98 -2.40
CA TYR A 193 5.08 10.69 -3.66
C TYR A 193 4.07 10.55 -4.82
N SER A 194 4.55 10.50 -6.05
CA SER A 194 3.70 10.20 -7.19
C SER A 194 4.34 9.16 -8.12
N PHE A 195 3.51 8.48 -8.88
CA PHE A 195 3.95 7.56 -9.91
C PHE A 195 2.97 7.54 -11.08
N ASN A 196 3.44 7.03 -12.21
CA ASN A 196 2.61 6.81 -13.39
C ASN A 196 2.49 5.33 -13.69
N TRP A 197 1.28 4.90 -14.06
CA TRP A 197 1.04 3.54 -14.54
C TRP A 197 0.16 3.59 -15.78
N GLY A 198 0.72 3.24 -16.95
CA GLY A 198 0.03 3.40 -18.23
C GLY A 198 -0.43 4.85 -18.44
N SER A 199 -1.71 5.02 -18.70
CA SER A 199 -2.35 6.33 -18.92
C SER A 199 -2.74 7.07 -17.63
N CYS A 200 -2.46 6.48 -16.46
CA CYS A 200 -2.87 7.04 -15.17
C CYS A 200 -1.70 7.66 -14.40
N HIS A 201 -2.00 8.75 -13.71
CA HIS A 201 -1.14 9.38 -12.73
C HIS A 201 -1.72 9.22 -11.33
N PHE A 202 -0.88 8.91 -10.35
CA PHE A 202 -1.24 8.71 -8.96
C PHE A 202 -0.41 9.63 -8.07
N ALA A 203 -1.08 10.48 -7.28
CA ALA A 203 -0.47 11.27 -6.22
C ALA A 203 -0.84 10.67 -4.86
N MET A 204 0.15 10.21 -4.12
CA MET A 204 0.04 9.55 -2.82
C MET A 204 0.35 10.55 -1.72
N LEU A 205 -0.58 10.79 -0.80
CA LEU A 205 -0.48 11.83 0.23
C LEU A 205 -0.38 11.23 1.63
N ASP A 206 0.35 11.90 2.50
CA ASP A 206 0.23 11.72 3.94
C ASP A 206 -0.80 12.69 4.50
N SER A 207 -1.94 12.18 4.88
CA SER A 207 -3.02 12.94 5.49
C SER A 207 -3.01 12.92 7.02
N ASP A 208 -2.09 12.18 7.66
CA ASP A 208 -1.96 12.18 9.13
C ASP A 208 -1.06 13.33 9.62
N ILE A 209 -1.54 14.55 9.43
CA ILE A 209 -0.83 15.74 9.88
C ILE A 209 -0.56 15.74 11.38
N ARG A 210 -1.28 14.95 12.17
CA ARG A 210 -1.08 14.87 13.63
C ARG A 210 0.27 14.25 13.97
N SER A 211 0.69 13.25 13.21
CA SER A 211 1.98 12.58 13.38
C SER A 211 3.12 13.27 12.63
N ALA A 212 2.82 14.16 11.66
CA ALA A 212 3.82 14.85 10.84
C ALA A 212 4.63 15.93 11.59
N GLY A 213 4.17 16.36 12.76
CA GLY A 213 4.88 17.37 13.55
C GLY A 213 4.44 17.45 15.02
N LYS A 214 5.38 17.83 15.90
CA LYS A 214 5.13 17.93 17.35
C LYS A 214 4.31 19.17 17.73
N THR A 215 4.31 20.21 16.91
CA THR A 215 3.62 21.49 17.18
C THR A 215 2.66 21.82 16.03
N GLU A 216 1.62 22.59 16.32
CA GLU A 216 0.67 23.02 15.30
C GLU A 216 1.33 23.79 14.14
N PRO A 217 2.25 24.74 14.36
CA PRO A 217 2.96 25.38 13.26
C PRO A 217 3.76 24.39 12.38
N ALA A 218 4.36 23.35 12.97
CA ALA A 218 5.11 22.36 12.21
C ALA A 218 4.17 21.49 11.34
N ARG A 219 3.01 21.10 11.88
CA ARG A 219 1.97 20.36 11.15
C ARG A 219 1.42 21.17 9.99
N GLN A 220 1.14 22.45 10.22
CA GLN A 220 0.64 23.35 9.18
C GLN A 220 1.72 23.60 8.11
N ALA A 221 2.98 23.75 8.48
CA ALA A 221 4.08 23.91 7.52
C ALA A 221 4.22 22.67 6.62
N PHE A 222 4.21 21.48 7.21
CA PHE A 222 4.22 20.20 6.49
C PHE A 222 3.05 20.10 5.50
N TRP A 223 1.84 20.39 5.96
CA TRP A 223 0.66 20.31 5.10
C TRP A 223 0.71 21.30 3.96
N ASN A 224 1.10 22.56 4.23
CA ASN A 224 1.23 23.59 3.22
C ASN A 224 2.29 23.24 2.15
N GLU A 225 3.40 22.60 2.56
CA GLU A 225 4.42 22.11 1.64
C GLU A 225 3.86 21.01 0.74
N GLN A 226 3.18 20.02 1.34
CA GLN A 226 2.57 18.91 0.60
C GLN A 226 1.48 19.41 -0.38
N VAL A 227 0.65 20.37 0.01
CA VAL A 227 -0.37 20.94 -0.89
C VAL A 227 0.27 21.67 -2.08
N ARG A 228 1.36 22.42 -1.86
CA ARG A 228 2.11 23.03 -2.98
C ARG A 228 2.71 21.98 -3.90
N TRP A 229 3.32 20.96 -3.34
CA TRP A 229 3.84 19.84 -4.10
C TRP A 229 2.74 19.15 -4.92
N LEU A 230 1.58 18.87 -4.33
CA LEU A 230 0.44 18.27 -5.02
C LEU A 230 -0.05 19.15 -6.17
N GLU A 231 -0.16 20.46 -5.96
CA GLU A 231 -0.58 21.38 -7.03
C GLU A 231 0.38 21.36 -8.21
N GLU A 232 1.69 21.39 -7.95
CA GLU A 232 2.72 21.28 -8.99
C GLU A 232 2.70 19.92 -9.71
N ASP A 233 2.50 18.84 -8.97
CA ASP A 233 2.43 17.48 -9.48
C ASP A 233 1.21 17.29 -10.39
N LEU A 234 0.04 17.73 -9.95
CA LEU A 234 -1.19 17.73 -10.75
C LEU A 234 -1.07 18.63 -11.99
N GLN A 235 -0.36 19.74 -11.90
CA GLN A 235 -0.07 20.60 -13.05
C GLN A 235 0.82 19.90 -14.08
N LYS A 236 1.85 19.19 -13.64
CA LYS A 236 2.77 18.43 -14.50
C LYS A 236 2.10 17.22 -15.14
N SER A 237 1.12 16.63 -14.48
CA SER A 237 0.41 15.41 -14.93
C SER A 237 -0.81 15.66 -15.82
N GLN A 238 -0.99 16.88 -16.38
CA GLN A 238 -2.15 17.21 -17.20
C GLN A 238 -2.28 16.38 -18.49
N SER A 239 -1.21 15.76 -18.97
CA SER A 239 -1.22 14.84 -20.11
C SER A 239 -1.77 13.45 -19.76
N ALA A 240 -1.82 13.07 -18.48
CA ALA A 240 -2.40 11.80 -18.05
C ALA A 240 -3.91 11.78 -18.34
N ALA A 241 -4.39 10.65 -18.89
CA ALA A 241 -5.81 10.49 -19.18
C ALA A 241 -6.67 10.45 -17.91
N PHE A 242 -6.11 9.91 -16.82
CA PHE A 242 -6.77 9.79 -15.52
C PHE A 242 -5.78 10.18 -14.42
N ARG A 243 -6.27 10.90 -13.42
CA ARG A 243 -5.51 11.32 -12.25
C ARG A 243 -6.20 10.83 -10.99
N PHE A 244 -5.45 10.16 -10.14
CA PHE A 244 -5.89 9.65 -8.86
C PHE A 244 -5.13 10.35 -7.74
N VAL A 245 -5.84 10.72 -6.67
CA VAL A 245 -5.23 11.20 -5.43
C VAL A 245 -5.56 10.19 -4.34
N VAL A 246 -4.56 9.70 -3.67
CA VAL A 246 -4.69 8.66 -2.63
C VAL A 246 -4.25 9.23 -1.30
N ALA A 247 -5.06 9.05 -0.28
CA ALA A 247 -4.72 9.42 1.10
C ALA A 247 -5.48 8.50 2.07
N HIS A 248 -5.06 8.47 3.33
CA HIS A 248 -5.79 7.70 4.32
C HIS A 248 -7.09 8.38 4.72
N HIS A 249 -7.03 9.62 5.20
CA HIS A 249 -8.21 10.35 5.68
C HIS A 249 -9.06 10.88 4.52
N PRO A 250 -10.38 10.62 4.52
CA PRO A 250 -11.28 11.15 3.51
C PRO A 250 -11.65 12.62 3.75
N PRO A 251 -11.99 13.38 2.69
CA PRO A 251 -12.44 14.77 2.81
C PRO A 251 -13.89 14.93 3.28
N MET A 252 -14.68 13.87 3.25
CA MET A 252 -16.06 13.80 3.69
C MET A 252 -16.41 12.39 4.12
N THR A 253 -17.47 12.22 4.92
CA THR A 253 -17.86 10.93 5.49
C THR A 253 -19.37 10.81 5.72
N ALA A 254 -19.90 9.59 5.63
CA ALA A 254 -21.25 9.22 6.06
C ALA A 254 -21.30 8.81 7.55
N VAL A 255 -20.18 8.75 8.25
CA VAL A 255 -20.10 8.40 9.67
C VAL A 255 -20.35 9.65 10.50
N ALA A 256 -21.53 9.77 11.14
CA ALA A 256 -21.99 11.01 11.77
C ALA A 256 -21.00 11.63 12.76
N HIS A 257 -20.41 10.79 13.64
CA HIS A 257 -19.50 11.26 14.68
C HIS A 257 -18.10 11.65 14.17
N ARG A 258 -17.80 11.39 12.87
CA ARG A 258 -16.53 11.75 12.21
C ARG A 258 -16.66 12.95 11.26
N GLN A 259 -17.84 13.49 11.08
CA GLN A 259 -18.05 14.64 10.21
C GLN A 259 -17.28 15.86 10.74
N GLY A 260 -16.40 16.42 9.90
CA GLY A 260 -15.55 17.56 10.26
C GLY A 260 -14.20 17.22 10.91
N ASP A 261 -13.88 15.94 11.09
CA ASP A 261 -12.61 15.51 11.72
C ASP A 261 -11.36 15.88 10.88
N ASN A 262 -11.52 15.94 9.55
CA ASN A 262 -10.43 16.17 8.61
C ASN A 262 -10.61 17.47 7.78
N PRO A 263 -10.65 18.65 8.43
CA PRO A 263 -10.92 19.91 7.74
C PRO A 263 -9.85 20.26 6.68
N HIS A 264 -8.60 19.84 6.89
CA HIS A 264 -7.52 20.00 5.92
C HIS A 264 -7.77 19.22 4.62
N MET A 265 -8.34 18.00 4.71
CA MET A 265 -8.73 17.20 3.54
C MET A 265 -9.96 17.80 2.84
N THR A 266 -10.94 18.30 3.61
CA THR A 266 -12.08 19.00 3.05
C THR A 266 -11.63 20.25 2.27
N ALA A 267 -10.66 21.00 2.79
CA ALA A 267 -10.09 22.19 2.13
C ALA A 267 -9.33 21.83 0.83
N LEU A 268 -8.93 20.58 0.63
CA LEU A 268 -8.24 20.14 -0.58
C LEU A 268 -9.18 19.93 -1.78
N MET A 269 -10.48 19.69 -1.55
CA MET A 269 -11.43 19.36 -2.61
C MET A 269 -11.45 20.37 -3.79
N PRO A 270 -11.45 21.70 -3.57
CA PRO A 270 -11.39 22.65 -4.69
C PRO A 270 -10.16 22.51 -5.58
N LEU A 271 -9.01 22.09 -5.01
CA LEU A 271 -7.80 21.83 -5.78
C LEU A 271 -7.97 20.60 -6.67
N LEU A 272 -8.56 19.53 -6.13
CA LEU A 272 -8.84 18.30 -6.90
C LEU A 272 -9.81 18.59 -8.05
N GLU A 273 -10.83 19.41 -7.81
CA GLU A 273 -11.79 19.84 -8.83
C GLU A 273 -11.13 20.74 -9.90
N LYS A 274 -10.30 21.71 -9.49
CA LYS A 274 -9.55 22.59 -10.40
C LYS A 274 -8.70 21.80 -11.40
N TYR A 275 -8.01 20.77 -10.91
CA TYR A 275 -7.14 19.93 -11.74
C TYR A 275 -7.85 18.71 -12.32
N LYS A 276 -9.18 18.64 -12.21
CA LYS A 276 -10.03 17.57 -12.77
C LYS A 276 -9.49 16.19 -12.41
N VAL A 277 -9.22 15.98 -11.13
CA VAL A 277 -8.87 14.66 -10.59
C VAL A 277 -10.00 13.70 -10.90
N THR A 278 -9.68 12.53 -11.44
CA THR A 278 -10.69 11.52 -11.81
C THR A 278 -11.33 10.92 -10.57
N ALA A 279 -10.50 10.51 -9.61
CA ALA A 279 -10.99 10.02 -8.32
C ALA A 279 -9.98 10.22 -7.19
N GLY A 280 -10.51 10.48 -5.98
CA GLY A 280 -9.83 10.32 -4.72
C GLY A 280 -10.11 8.93 -4.14
N LEU A 281 -9.08 8.27 -3.59
CA LEU A 281 -9.15 6.93 -3.01
C LEU A 281 -8.69 7.01 -1.56
N PHE A 282 -9.56 6.58 -0.60
CA PHE A 282 -9.37 6.81 0.82
C PHE A 282 -9.68 5.56 1.65
N GLY A 283 -9.16 5.54 2.88
CA GLY A 283 -9.47 4.59 3.94
C GLY A 283 -10.10 5.27 5.15
N HIS A 284 -9.63 4.93 6.37
CA HIS A 284 -9.94 5.54 7.65
C HIS A 284 -11.36 5.27 8.16
N ASP A 285 -12.38 5.42 7.34
CA ASP A 285 -13.73 5.00 7.67
C ASP A 285 -13.92 3.55 7.25
N HIS A 286 -14.10 2.68 8.23
CA HIS A 286 -14.15 1.24 8.05
C HIS A 286 -15.48 0.80 7.46
N ASN A 287 -15.72 1.14 6.20
CA ASN A 287 -16.91 0.85 5.43
C ASN A 287 -16.69 1.17 3.96
N TYR A 288 -17.71 1.10 3.14
CA TYR A 288 -17.70 1.54 1.76
C TYR A 288 -18.50 2.83 1.59
N GLN A 289 -17.92 3.85 0.95
CA GLN A 289 -18.61 5.09 0.61
C GLN A 289 -18.15 5.55 -0.78
N HIS A 290 -19.11 6.02 -1.59
CA HIS A 290 -18.84 6.63 -2.89
C HIS A 290 -19.62 7.94 -3.04
N TYR A 291 -18.89 9.00 -3.37
CA TYR A 291 -19.43 10.33 -3.63
C TYR A 291 -19.01 10.82 -5.00
N LEU A 292 -19.84 11.67 -5.60
CA LEU A 292 -19.51 12.41 -6.82
C LEU A 292 -19.81 13.89 -6.58
N ARG A 293 -18.75 14.71 -6.66
CA ARG A 293 -18.87 16.15 -6.48
C ARG A 293 -18.06 16.87 -7.55
N ASN A 294 -18.70 17.77 -8.29
CA ASN A 294 -18.08 18.58 -9.34
C ASN A 294 -17.21 17.80 -10.33
N GLY A 295 -17.64 16.59 -10.71
CA GLY A 295 -16.94 15.70 -11.63
C GLY A 295 -15.83 14.86 -11.02
N VAL A 296 -15.50 15.03 -9.74
CA VAL A 296 -14.53 14.19 -9.01
C VAL A 296 -15.26 13.11 -8.23
N HIS A 297 -14.84 11.87 -8.39
CA HIS A 297 -15.28 10.73 -7.59
C HIS A 297 -14.45 10.62 -6.30
N TYR A 298 -15.09 10.29 -5.19
CA TYR A 298 -14.43 10.06 -3.89
C TYR A 298 -14.85 8.69 -3.37
N PHE A 299 -13.91 7.75 -3.33
CA PHE A 299 -14.15 6.40 -2.83
C PHE A 299 -13.46 6.22 -1.48
N ILE A 300 -14.20 5.77 -0.48
CA ILE A 300 -13.68 5.32 0.80
C ILE A 300 -13.83 3.79 0.83
N THR A 301 -12.72 3.09 1.05
CA THR A 301 -12.63 1.62 1.01
C THR A 301 -11.82 1.10 2.19
N GLY A 302 -12.25 1.48 3.41
CA GLY A 302 -11.59 1.10 4.67
C GLY A 302 -12.09 -0.22 5.27
N GLY A 303 -12.71 -1.08 4.46
CA GLY A 303 -13.27 -2.36 4.91
C GLY A 303 -12.30 -3.54 4.93
N GLY A 304 -10.97 -3.30 5.04
CA GLY A 304 -9.94 -4.33 4.90
C GLY A 304 -9.74 -5.26 6.11
N GLY A 305 -10.33 -4.94 7.28
CA GLY A 305 -10.14 -5.79 8.47
C GLY A 305 -10.43 -5.09 9.80
N ALA A 306 -10.35 -3.77 9.89
CA ALA A 306 -10.71 -3.03 11.10
C ALA A 306 -12.24 -3.12 11.39
N PRO A 307 -12.68 -2.97 12.66
CA PRO A 307 -14.11 -3.00 13.01
C PRO A 307 -14.91 -1.98 12.22
N LEU A 308 -16.04 -2.39 11.66
CA LEU A 308 -16.86 -1.55 10.79
C LEU A 308 -17.50 -0.38 11.53
N TYR A 309 -17.72 0.73 10.81
CA TYR A 309 -18.51 1.87 11.25
C TYR A 309 -19.82 1.95 10.48
N ASP A 310 -20.88 2.42 11.15
CA ASP A 310 -22.17 2.70 10.53
C ASP A 310 -22.06 3.88 9.56
N VAL A 311 -22.91 3.86 8.53
CA VAL A 311 -23.02 4.91 7.51
C VAL A 311 -24.36 5.64 7.70
N ASP A 312 -24.51 6.27 8.84
CA ASP A 312 -25.78 6.78 9.38
C ASP A 312 -26.13 8.21 8.94
N LYS A 313 -25.16 8.96 8.37
CA LYS A 313 -25.38 10.34 7.93
C LYS A 313 -24.67 10.67 6.61
N PRO A 314 -25.06 10.06 5.48
CA PRO A 314 -24.45 10.33 4.19
C PRO A 314 -24.71 11.77 3.74
N PRO A 315 -23.69 12.48 3.18
CA PRO A 315 -23.85 13.81 2.60
C PRO A 315 -24.88 13.84 1.48
N GLU A 316 -25.86 14.75 1.60
CA GLU A 316 -26.94 14.87 0.62
C GLU A 316 -26.44 15.40 -0.76
N GLY A 317 -27.10 14.99 -1.82
CA GLY A 317 -26.90 15.49 -3.19
C GLY A 317 -25.65 14.97 -3.90
N ILE A 318 -24.66 14.43 -3.17
CA ILE A 318 -23.39 13.95 -3.74
C ILE A 318 -23.15 12.45 -3.51
N THR A 319 -23.87 11.83 -2.58
CA THR A 319 -23.73 10.40 -2.26
C THR A 319 -24.24 9.54 -3.41
N ARG A 320 -23.44 8.56 -3.83
CA ARG A 320 -23.78 7.55 -4.83
C ARG A 320 -24.12 6.23 -4.17
N LYS A 321 -23.25 5.77 -3.27
CA LYS A 321 -23.43 4.51 -2.53
C LYS A 321 -22.74 4.59 -1.18
N VAL A 322 -23.34 4.00 -0.14
CA VAL A 322 -22.71 3.73 1.15
C VAL A 322 -23.13 2.34 1.64
N ALA A 323 -22.23 1.66 2.34
CA ALA A 323 -22.50 0.36 2.95
C ALA A 323 -21.54 0.09 4.12
N SER A 324 -22.09 -0.27 5.28
CA SER A 324 -21.29 -0.75 6.42
C SER A 324 -20.95 -2.23 6.20
N THR A 325 -19.86 -2.47 5.47
CA THR A 325 -19.41 -3.83 5.13
C THR A 325 -17.92 -3.85 4.80
N GLU A 326 -17.30 -5.01 4.96
CA GLU A 326 -15.97 -5.28 4.43
C GLU A 326 -15.97 -5.15 2.91
N ASN A 327 -14.91 -4.55 2.36
CA ASN A 327 -14.87 -4.25 0.94
C ASN A 327 -13.45 -4.00 0.42
N PHE A 328 -13.32 -4.07 -0.90
CA PHE A 328 -12.16 -3.65 -1.68
C PHE A 328 -12.61 -3.21 -3.07
N LEU A 329 -11.79 -2.44 -3.75
CA LEU A 329 -12.03 -2.04 -5.14
C LEU A 329 -11.15 -2.85 -6.08
N VAL A 330 -11.73 -3.25 -7.20
CA VAL A 330 -11.00 -3.73 -8.39
C VAL A 330 -11.19 -2.70 -9.49
N VAL A 331 -10.10 -2.17 -9.99
CA VAL A 331 -10.10 -1.10 -10.98
C VAL A 331 -9.48 -1.59 -12.28
N ASP A 332 -10.29 -1.66 -13.30
CA ASP A 332 -9.88 -2.03 -14.65
C ASP A 332 -9.68 -0.76 -15.49
N VAL A 333 -8.48 -0.56 -16.01
CA VAL A 333 -8.14 0.57 -16.89
C VAL A 333 -7.91 0.06 -18.30
N SER A 334 -8.58 0.67 -19.27
CA SER A 334 -8.48 0.28 -20.67
C SER A 334 -8.47 1.54 -21.53
N GLY A 335 -7.27 2.03 -21.84
CA GLY A 335 -7.00 3.16 -22.74
C GLY A 335 -7.79 4.43 -22.47
N LYS A 336 -9.11 4.38 -22.58
CA LYS A 336 -10.03 5.54 -22.50
C LYS A 336 -11.10 5.40 -21.43
N SER A 337 -11.15 4.31 -20.70
CA SER A 337 -12.15 4.05 -19.65
C SER A 337 -11.51 3.48 -18.40
N VAL A 338 -12.09 3.81 -17.27
CA VAL A 338 -11.78 3.22 -15.97
C VAL A 338 -13.06 2.66 -15.40
N ARG A 339 -13.08 1.37 -15.12
CA ARG A 339 -14.19 0.69 -14.44
C ARG A 339 -13.78 0.37 -13.02
N VAL A 340 -14.52 0.87 -12.04
CA VAL A 340 -14.37 0.56 -10.62
C VAL A 340 -15.45 -0.42 -10.22
N ARG A 341 -15.07 -1.56 -9.68
CA ARG A 341 -15.96 -2.54 -9.04
C ARG A 341 -15.69 -2.55 -7.55
N ALA A 342 -16.67 -2.17 -6.74
CA ALA A 342 -16.63 -2.34 -5.30
C ALA A 342 -17.21 -3.71 -4.93
N LEU A 343 -16.42 -4.53 -4.26
CA LEU A 343 -16.73 -5.93 -3.97
C LEU A 343 -16.61 -6.21 -2.47
N THR A 344 -17.43 -7.15 -1.98
CA THR A 344 -17.27 -7.73 -0.64
C THR A 344 -16.35 -8.96 -0.69
N PRO A 345 -15.79 -9.41 0.45
CA PRO A 345 -15.04 -10.67 0.51
C PRO A 345 -15.87 -11.90 0.12
N ALA A 346 -17.19 -11.85 0.28
CA ALA A 346 -18.11 -12.90 -0.15
C ALA A 346 -18.28 -12.96 -1.68
N GLY A 347 -17.81 -11.94 -2.41
CA GLY A 347 -17.92 -11.84 -3.86
C GLY A 347 -19.14 -11.08 -4.35
N GLU A 348 -19.88 -10.45 -3.44
CA GLU A 348 -20.99 -9.60 -3.81
C GLU A 348 -20.51 -8.28 -4.40
N THR A 349 -21.17 -7.81 -5.45
CA THR A 349 -20.91 -6.51 -6.04
C THR A 349 -21.74 -5.44 -5.33
N LEU A 350 -21.09 -4.52 -4.65
CA LEU A 350 -21.74 -3.36 -4.03
C LEU A 350 -22.12 -2.32 -5.07
N GLU A 351 -21.19 -2.05 -6.00
CA GLU A 351 -21.34 -1.06 -7.06
C GLU A 351 -20.39 -1.33 -8.24
N ILE A 352 -20.81 -0.93 -9.43
CA ILE A 352 -19.94 -0.80 -10.61
C ILE A 352 -20.07 0.64 -11.13
N THR A 353 -18.93 1.33 -11.25
CA THR A 353 -18.89 2.72 -11.70
C THR A 353 -17.91 2.85 -12.87
N GLU A 354 -18.37 3.47 -13.95
CA GLU A 354 -17.49 3.87 -15.06
C GLU A 354 -17.04 5.33 -14.83
N LEU A 355 -15.73 5.53 -14.77
CA LEU A 355 -15.16 6.87 -14.66
C LEU A 355 -14.83 7.40 -16.05
N GLY A 356 -15.39 8.56 -16.38
CA GLY A 356 -15.07 9.27 -17.60
C GLY A 356 -13.64 9.84 -17.58
N LYS A 357 -13.09 10.13 -18.76
CA LYS A 357 -11.86 10.95 -18.84
C LYS A 357 -12.11 12.28 -18.17
N ALA A 358 -11.11 12.81 -17.49
CA ALA A 358 -11.07 14.21 -17.10
C ALA A 358 -11.19 15.08 -18.35
N GLN A 359 -12.35 15.73 -18.54
CA GLN A 359 -12.64 16.61 -19.67
C GLN A 359 -11.99 17.98 -19.49
#